data_f8fd759439d21d25f843a68169732051
#
_entry.id   f8fd759439d21d25f843a68169732051
#
_cell.length_a   1.000
_cell.length_b   1.000
_cell.length_c   1.000
_cell.angle_alpha   90.00
_cell.angle_beta   90.00
_cell.angle_gamma   90.00
#
_symmetry.space_group_name_H-M   'P 1'
#
loop_
_entity.id
_entity.type
_entity.pdbx_description
1 polymer ?
#
loop_
_entity_poly.entity_id
_entity_poly.type
_entity_poly.pdbx_seq_one_letter_code
_entity_poly.pdbx_strand_id
1 'polypeptide(L)'
;ITQIQSLRDQIRTDKELSARIRYKYSIKNVTGLNLLPFITFDDPFDIITHLMVGSEGTLAFLSEVTMSTEYDYPHKASAMLYFKDIKEACRAVVALKKLTNEKKEWIVKGAELLDWKSLASVNDRTGEGLTAVLTETKAHSKEELAANIAVIEETLKPFNTYIPVHFTDKPEEYSKYWAIRSGIFPSVGGTRKPGTTSLIEDVAFHIEDLPEATADLQQLIARHGYDDACIYGHALEGNYHFIINQSFSTDAEVKRYEELMNDVKTLVIDKYDGSLKAEHGTGRNMAPFVKYEWGEKAYRMMQAVKTLFDPLNILNPGVIFNDDPQCHIKNFKPLPLLGSSHRQPAENNKSTPDIGPIDKCIECGFCEV
;
A
#
# COMPACT_ATOMS: atom_id res chain seq x y z
N ILE A 1 9.19 2.99 32.15
CA ILE A 1 7.84 3.52 32.40
C ILE A 1 7.88 5.04 32.48
N THR A 2 8.59 5.65 33.41
CA THR A 2 8.66 7.12 33.61
C THR A 2 9.03 7.89 32.34
N GLN A 3 9.95 7.35 31.52
CA GLN A 3 10.34 7.98 30.25
C GLN A 3 9.22 7.91 29.20
N ILE A 4 8.45 6.82 29.14
CA ILE A 4 7.26 6.71 28.27
C ILE A 4 6.21 7.74 28.67
N GLN A 5 5.95 7.88 29.96
CA GLN A 5 5.02 8.89 30.48
C GLN A 5 5.50 10.31 30.17
N SER A 6 6.80 10.59 30.29
CA SER A 6 7.37 11.88 29.93
C SER A 6 7.22 12.20 28.43
N LEU A 7 7.47 11.24 27.54
CA LEU A 7 7.25 11.41 26.10
C LEU A 7 5.77 11.63 25.78
N ARG A 8 4.87 10.87 26.41
CA ARG A 8 3.42 11.07 26.29
C ARG A 8 3.02 12.49 26.65
N ASP A 9 3.48 12.97 27.80
CA ASP A 9 3.10 14.29 28.32
C ASP A 9 3.68 15.42 27.44
N GLN A 10 4.90 15.26 26.92
CA GLN A 10 5.48 16.18 25.94
C GLN A 10 4.64 16.25 24.67
N ILE A 11 4.27 15.10 24.08
CA ILE A 11 3.45 15.05 22.86
C ILE A 11 2.08 15.66 23.10
N ARG A 12 1.42 15.36 24.22
CA ARG A 12 0.07 15.87 24.54
C ARG A 12 0.06 17.36 24.84
N THR A 13 1.13 17.89 25.39
CA THR A 13 1.26 19.32 25.71
C THR A 13 1.51 20.15 24.45
N ASP A 14 2.24 19.61 23.47
CA ASP A 14 2.41 20.25 22.16
C ASP A 14 1.15 20.05 21.31
N LYS A 15 0.29 21.07 21.29
CA LYS A 15 -1.00 21.05 20.58
C LYS A 15 -0.84 20.85 19.08
N GLU A 16 0.20 21.44 18.48
CA GLU A 16 0.49 21.34 17.06
C GLU A 16 0.92 19.92 16.70
N LEU A 17 1.84 19.34 17.45
CA LEU A 17 2.30 17.98 17.27
C LEU A 17 1.16 16.97 17.45
N SER A 18 0.35 17.12 18.51
CA SER A 18 -0.82 16.28 18.75
C SER A 18 -1.84 16.35 17.61
N ALA A 19 -2.11 17.53 17.08
CA ALA A 19 -3.01 17.69 15.94
C ALA A 19 -2.43 17.04 14.68
N ARG A 20 -1.13 17.23 14.41
CA ARG A 20 -0.44 16.59 13.29
C ARG A 20 -0.51 15.07 13.36
N ILE A 21 -0.24 14.48 14.52
CA ILE A 21 -0.32 13.02 14.72
C ILE A 21 -1.74 12.53 14.43
N ARG A 22 -2.79 13.16 14.99
CA ARG A 22 -4.18 12.76 14.73
C ARG A 22 -4.55 12.85 13.25
N TYR A 23 -4.10 13.91 12.57
CA TYR A 23 -4.36 14.12 11.16
C TYR A 23 -3.70 13.03 10.31
N LYS A 24 -2.41 12.76 10.53
CA LYS A 24 -1.68 11.73 9.76
C LYS A 24 -2.22 10.31 9.97
N TYR A 25 -2.78 10.03 11.14
CA TYR A 25 -3.43 8.74 11.42
C TYR A 25 -4.94 8.73 11.17
N SER A 26 -5.51 9.76 10.54
CA SER A 26 -6.87 9.70 10.00
C SER A 26 -6.96 8.93 8.67
N ILE A 27 -5.80 8.63 8.06
CA ILE A 27 -5.60 7.73 6.94
C ILE A 27 -4.65 6.60 7.36
N LYS A 28 -4.53 5.55 6.55
CA LYS A 28 -3.50 4.53 6.75
C LYS A 28 -2.12 5.17 6.69
N ASN A 29 -1.31 4.94 7.72
CA ASN A 29 0.05 5.48 7.80
C ASN A 29 0.93 4.59 8.66
N VAL A 30 1.99 4.06 8.06
CA VAL A 30 3.07 3.32 8.73
C VAL A 30 4.44 3.90 8.39
N THR A 31 4.48 5.16 7.90
CA THR A 31 5.74 5.89 7.70
C THR A 31 6.30 6.30 9.07
N GLY A 32 7.47 5.78 9.42
CA GLY A 32 8.09 6.04 10.71
C GLY A 32 7.54 5.17 11.85
N LEU A 33 7.84 5.53 13.09
CA LEU A 33 7.28 4.89 14.27
C LEU A 33 5.90 5.45 14.61
N ASN A 34 5.01 4.57 15.04
CA ASN A 34 3.65 4.93 15.42
C ASN A 34 3.62 5.80 16.69
N LEU A 35 3.34 7.10 16.55
CA LEU A 35 3.20 8.03 17.67
C LEU A 35 1.76 8.13 18.22
N LEU A 36 0.77 7.54 17.55
CA LEU A 36 -0.63 7.62 17.95
C LEU A 36 -0.90 7.04 19.35
N PRO A 37 -0.23 5.95 19.81
CA PRO A 37 -0.42 5.40 21.14
C PRO A 37 -0.22 6.41 22.28
N PHE A 38 0.70 7.35 22.12
CA PHE A 38 0.93 8.43 23.12
C PHE A 38 -0.27 9.38 23.28
N ILE A 39 -1.12 9.47 22.25
CA ILE A 39 -2.33 10.29 22.30
C ILE A 39 -3.53 9.47 22.76
N THR A 40 -3.59 8.18 22.37
CA THR A 40 -4.76 7.33 22.55
C THR A 40 -4.82 6.73 23.96
N PHE A 41 -3.67 6.31 24.53
CA PHE A 41 -3.63 5.54 25.77
C PHE A 41 -3.01 6.34 26.91
N ASP A 42 -3.56 6.16 28.12
CA ASP A 42 -3.02 6.74 29.34
C ASP A 42 -2.03 5.80 30.03
N ASP A 43 -2.30 4.49 29.99
CA ASP A 43 -1.43 3.48 30.56
C ASP A 43 -0.14 3.31 29.74
N PRO A 44 1.04 3.41 30.37
CA PRO A 44 2.31 3.25 29.66
C PRO A 44 2.53 1.86 29.09
N PHE A 45 1.90 0.80 29.63
CA PHE A 45 1.99 -0.55 29.07
C PHE A 45 1.17 -0.67 27.80
N ASP A 46 0.00 -0.05 27.73
CA ASP A 46 -0.79 0.03 26.50
C ASP A 46 -0.03 0.81 25.42
N ILE A 47 0.62 1.92 25.80
CA ILE A 47 1.47 2.67 24.85
C ILE A 47 2.58 1.77 24.31
N ILE A 48 3.32 1.08 25.18
CA ILE A 48 4.43 0.19 24.77
C ILE A 48 3.93 -0.91 23.86
N THR A 49 2.83 -1.57 24.20
CA THR A 49 2.24 -2.64 23.41
C THR A 49 1.91 -2.17 21.98
N HIS A 50 1.29 -1.00 21.86
CA HIS A 50 0.89 -0.47 20.55
C HIS A 50 2.05 0.18 19.77
N LEU A 51 3.13 0.60 20.43
CA LEU A 51 4.37 1.02 19.76
C LEU A 51 5.05 -0.14 19.01
N MET A 52 4.81 -1.39 19.40
CA MET A 52 5.37 -2.56 18.71
C MET A 52 4.73 -2.77 17.34
N VAL A 53 3.50 -2.31 17.14
CA VAL A 53 2.80 -2.40 15.84
C VAL A 53 3.45 -1.44 14.86
N GLY A 54 3.98 -1.96 13.75
CA GLY A 54 4.69 -1.18 12.74
C GLY A 54 6.12 -0.79 13.13
N SER A 55 6.68 -1.35 14.21
CA SER A 55 8.05 -1.06 14.64
C SER A 55 9.14 -1.74 13.80
N GLU A 56 8.79 -2.66 12.94
CA GLU A 56 9.70 -3.33 11.99
C GLU A 56 10.95 -3.96 12.67
N GLY A 57 10.78 -4.47 13.89
CA GLY A 57 11.88 -5.05 14.67
C GLY A 57 12.92 -4.05 15.17
N THR A 58 12.61 -2.74 15.11
CA THR A 58 13.56 -1.68 15.54
C THR A 58 13.50 -1.40 17.03
N LEU A 59 12.44 -1.82 17.74
CA LEU A 59 12.23 -1.53 19.17
C LEU A 59 12.42 -2.76 20.07
N ALA A 60 11.98 -3.95 19.62
CA ALA A 60 12.05 -5.17 20.40
C ALA A 60 11.97 -6.41 19.51
N PHE A 61 12.26 -7.57 20.10
CA PHE A 61 11.91 -8.88 19.57
C PHE A 61 10.55 -9.30 20.14
N LEU A 62 9.59 -9.58 19.25
CA LEU A 62 8.27 -10.07 19.64
C LEU A 62 8.28 -11.60 19.65
N SER A 63 8.16 -12.20 20.83
CA SER A 63 8.08 -13.65 21.01
C SER A 63 6.65 -14.18 20.97
N GLU A 64 5.69 -13.35 21.38
CA GLU A 64 4.27 -13.71 21.45
C GLU A 64 3.41 -12.46 21.30
N VAL A 65 2.26 -12.59 20.65
CA VAL A 65 1.27 -11.53 20.52
C VAL A 65 -0.14 -12.10 20.70
N THR A 66 -0.98 -11.37 21.43
CA THR A 66 -2.42 -11.62 21.53
C THR A 66 -3.16 -10.53 20.77
N MET A 67 -3.99 -10.92 19.81
CA MET A 67 -4.76 -10.00 18.99
C MET A 67 -6.26 -10.25 19.15
N SER A 68 -7.06 -9.19 19.04
CA SER A 68 -8.50 -9.29 18.89
C SER A 68 -8.85 -9.76 17.48
N THR A 69 -9.89 -10.58 17.37
CA THR A 69 -10.42 -11.05 16.10
C THR A 69 -11.53 -10.15 15.61
N GLU A 70 -11.68 -10.04 14.30
CA GLU A 70 -12.83 -9.41 13.67
C GLU A 70 -13.99 -10.39 13.54
N TYR A 71 -15.22 -9.85 13.54
CA TYR A 71 -16.41 -10.66 13.32
C TYR A 71 -16.49 -11.14 11.86
N ASP A 72 -16.58 -12.45 11.64
CA ASP A 72 -16.81 -13.01 10.31
C ASP A 72 -18.30 -13.10 10.01
N TYR A 73 -18.77 -12.20 9.16
CA TYR A 73 -20.17 -12.09 8.79
C TYR A 73 -20.60 -13.32 7.97
N PRO A 74 -21.74 -13.95 8.29
CA PRO A 74 -22.19 -15.14 7.60
C PRO A 74 -22.70 -14.90 6.17
N HIS A 75 -23.08 -13.66 5.85
CA HIS A 75 -23.62 -13.28 4.54
C HIS A 75 -22.72 -12.22 3.90
N LYS A 76 -22.25 -12.50 2.69
CA LYS A 76 -21.35 -11.64 1.92
C LYS A 76 -21.83 -11.55 0.48
N ALA A 77 -21.66 -10.39 -0.14
CA ALA A 77 -21.85 -10.22 -1.57
C ALA A 77 -20.77 -9.30 -2.13
N SER A 78 -20.33 -9.61 -3.34
CA SER A 78 -19.36 -8.80 -4.06
C SER A 78 -19.85 -8.46 -5.47
N ALA A 79 -19.38 -7.32 -5.98
CA ALA A 79 -19.57 -6.90 -7.36
C ALA A 79 -18.27 -6.36 -7.93
N MET A 80 -18.01 -6.63 -9.22
CA MET A 80 -16.96 -5.98 -9.97
C MET A 80 -17.59 -4.84 -10.77
N LEU A 81 -17.38 -3.61 -10.33
CA LEU A 81 -17.91 -2.39 -10.96
C LEU A 81 -16.88 -1.89 -11.97
N TYR A 82 -17.29 -1.64 -13.22
CA TYR A 82 -16.40 -1.16 -14.27
C TYR A 82 -16.76 0.27 -14.67
N PHE A 83 -15.74 1.13 -14.81
CA PHE A 83 -15.85 2.52 -15.21
C PHE A 83 -14.91 2.83 -16.38
N LYS A 84 -15.28 3.78 -17.25
CA LYS A 84 -14.44 4.21 -18.37
C LYS A 84 -13.39 5.25 -17.97
N ASP A 85 -13.49 5.80 -16.76
CA ASP A 85 -12.62 6.84 -16.24
C ASP A 85 -12.26 6.55 -14.78
N ILE A 86 -10.97 6.60 -14.47
CA ILE A 86 -10.45 6.33 -13.13
C ILE A 86 -10.95 7.36 -12.09
N LYS A 87 -11.11 8.62 -12.48
CA LYS A 87 -11.66 9.64 -11.58
C LYS A 87 -13.11 9.38 -11.22
N GLU A 88 -13.90 8.88 -12.18
CA GLU A 88 -15.28 8.50 -11.92
C GLU A 88 -15.38 7.29 -11.00
N ALA A 89 -14.52 6.27 -11.21
CA ALA A 89 -14.38 5.15 -10.29
C ALA A 89 -14.05 5.60 -8.86
N CYS A 90 -13.08 6.50 -8.71
CA CYS A 90 -12.72 7.07 -7.41
C CYS A 90 -13.86 7.89 -6.78
N ARG A 91 -14.59 8.70 -7.57
CA ARG A 91 -15.78 9.42 -7.06
C ARG A 91 -16.85 8.47 -6.57
N ALA A 92 -17.07 7.35 -7.26
CA ALA A 92 -17.98 6.30 -6.79
C ALA A 92 -17.50 5.71 -5.45
N VAL A 93 -16.21 5.43 -5.29
CA VAL A 93 -15.63 4.96 -4.01
C VAL A 93 -15.84 5.99 -2.89
N VAL A 94 -15.61 7.28 -3.14
CA VAL A 94 -15.88 8.36 -2.17
C VAL A 94 -17.35 8.37 -1.72
N ALA A 95 -18.28 8.14 -2.64
CA ALA A 95 -19.69 8.04 -2.30
C ALA A 95 -20.01 6.78 -1.47
N LEU A 96 -19.43 5.64 -1.85
CA LEU A 96 -19.59 4.37 -1.14
C LEU A 96 -19.03 4.40 0.28
N LYS A 97 -17.92 5.08 0.53
CA LYS A 97 -17.31 5.23 1.86
C LYS A 97 -18.22 5.90 2.88
N LYS A 98 -19.16 6.72 2.42
CA LYS A 98 -20.08 7.47 3.29
C LYS A 98 -21.30 6.66 3.74
N LEU A 99 -21.50 5.47 3.19
CA LEU A 99 -22.68 4.66 3.45
C LEU A 99 -22.61 3.97 4.81
N THR A 100 -23.59 4.27 5.66
CA THR A 100 -23.77 3.60 6.95
C THR A 100 -25.21 3.12 7.10
N ASN A 101 -25.40 2.03 7.84
CA ASN A 101 -26.72 1.55 8.23
C ASN A 101 -27.31 2.38 9.40
N GLU A 102 -28.51 2.04 9.84
CA GLU A 102 -29.19 2.71 10.97
C GLU A 102 -28.39 2.65 12.28
N LYS A 103 -27.53 1.63 12.45
CA LYS A 103 -26.64 1.46 13.60
C LYS A 103 -25.34 2.24 13.45
N LYS A 104 -25.15 3.01 12.37
CA LYS A 104 -23.93 3.72 12.00
C LYS A 104 -22.74 2.79 11.69
N GLU A 105 -23.01 1.56 11.30
CA GLU A 105 -22.01 0.64 10.80
C GLU A 105 -21.83 0.84 9.29
N TRP A 106 -20.59 0.71 8.83
CA TRP A 106 -20.28 0.83 7.40
C TRP A 106 -20.97 -0.29 6.58
N ILE A 107 -21.70 0.10 5.55
CA ILE A 107 -22.38 -0.82 4.63
C ILE A 107 -21.36 -1.49 3.69
N VAL A 108 -20.44 -0.71 3.12
CA VAL A 108 -19.36 -1.23 2.27
C VAL A 108 -18.18 -1.62 3.16
N LYS A 109 -17.76 -2.87 3.05
CA LYS A 109 -16.68 -3.43 3.86
C LYS A 109 -15.34 -3.47 3.12
N GLY A 110 -15.36 -3.37 1.79
CA GLY A 110 -14.17 -3.31 0.96
C GLY A 110 -14.49 -2.69 -0.40
N ALA A 111 -13.55 -1.93 -0.94
CA ALA A 111 -13.56 -1.46 -2.32
C ALA A 111 -12.11 -1.43 -2.82
N GLU A 112 -11.81 -2.35 -3.75
CA GLU A 112 -10.49 -2.51 -4.35
C GLU A 112 -10.49 -1.90 -5.74
N LEU A 113 -9.67 -0.88 -5.98
CA LEU A 113 -9.51 -0.32 -7.31
C LEU A 113 -8.46 -1.10 -8.09
N LEU A 114 -8.74 -1.35 -9.37
CA LEU A 114 -7.86 -1.95 -10.35
C LEU A 114 -7.85 -1.08 -11.60
N ASP A 115 -6.72 -0.48 -11.94
CA ASP A 115 -6.60 0.27 -13.18
C ASP A 115 -6.57 -0.65 -14.41
N TRP A 116 -6.66 -0.07 -15.62
CA TRP A 116 -6.74 -0.86 -16.86
C TRP A 116 -5.52 -1.73 -17.12
N LYS A 117 -4.33 -1.33 -16.62
CA LYS A 117 -3.10 -2.12 -16.75
C LYS A 117 -3.09 -3.30 -15.78
N SER A 118 -3.62 -3.10 -14.59
CA SER A 118 -3.86 -4.19 -13.63
C SER A 118 -4.81 -5.23 -14.20
N LEU A 119 -5.93 -4.79 -14.80
CA LEU A 119 -6.90 -5.68 -15.45
C LEU A 119 -6.27 -6.43 -16.63
N ALA A 120 -5.51 -5.73 -17.48
CA ALA A 120 -4.82 -6.33 -18.61
C ALA A 120 -3.78 -7.38 -18.17
N SER A 121 -3.11 -7.19 -17.04
CA SER A 121 -2.10 -8.13 -16.53
C SER A 121 -2.69 -9.50 -16.20
N VAL A 122 -3.95 -9.55 -15.79
CA VAL A 122 -4.68 -10.79 -15.44
C VAL A 122 -5.65 -11.26 -16.54
N ASN A 123 -5.56 -10.68 -17.75
CA ASN A 123 -6.44 -10.96 -18.90
C ASN A 123 -7.94 -10.76 -18.61
N ASP A 124 -8.28 -9.88 -17.67
CA ASP A 124 -9.65 -9.44 -17.49
C ASP A 124 -9.90 -8.23 -18.39
N ARG A 125 -11.13 -8.04 -18.84
CA ARG A 125 -11.66 -6.95 -19.69
C ARG A 125 -10.63 -5.87 -20.05
N THR A 126 -9.98 -6.02 -21.21
CA THR A 126 -8.93 -5.12 -21.66
C THR A 126 -9.53 -3.89 -22.37
N GLY A 127 -9.06 -2.70 -22.03
CA GLY A 127 -9.44 -1.45 -22.69
C GLY A 127 -8.73 -0.28 -21.99
N GLU A 128 -8.09 0.57 -22.78
CA GLU A 128 -7.39 1.74 -22.25
C GLU A 128 -8.37 2.64 -21.46
N GLY A 129 -7.98 2.99 -20.24
CA GLY A 129 -8.78 3.81 -19.30
C GLY A 129 -9.84 3.04 -18.52
N LEU A 130 -10.15 1.78 -18.86
CA LEU A 130 -11.13 0.98 -18.12
C LEU A 130 -10.60 0.71 -16.71
N THR A 131 -11.38 1.06 -15.70
CA THR A 131 -11.05 0.88 -14.28
C THR A 131 -12.11 0.03 -13.62
N ALA A 132 -11.70 -0.95 -12.81
CA ALA A 132 -12.63 -1.73 -11.99
C ALA A 132 -12.55 -1.33 -10.52
N VAL A 133 -13.67 -1.48 -9.83
CA VAL A 133 -13.76 -1.42 -8.36
C VAL A 133 -14.45 -2.69 -7.88
N LEU A 134 -13.69 -3.59 -7.27
CA LEU A 134 -14.23 -4.75 -6.58
C LEU A 134 -14.80 -4.31 -5.25
N THR A 135 -16.12 -4.33 -5.12
CA THR A 135 -16.84 -3.86 -3.93
C THR A 135 -17.43 -5.03 -3.17
N GLU A 136 -17.25 -5.04 -1.85
CA GLU A 136 -17.81 -6.07 -0.95
C GLU A 136 -18.70 -5.44 0.11
N THR A 137 -19.83 -6.09 0.38
CA THR A 137 -20.70 -5.83 1.54
C THR A 137 -20.92 -7.12 2.33
N LYS A 138 -21.08 -6.98 3.64
CA LYS A 138 -21.27 -8.11 4.57
C LYS A 138 -22.42 -7.77 5.54
N ALA A 139 -23.13 -8.78 6.00
CA ALA A 139 -24.29 -8.61 6.86
C ALA A 139 -24.51 -9.80 7.81
N HIS A 140 -25.29 -9.57 8.87
CA HIS A 140 -25.68 -10.60 9.84
C HIS A 140 -26.84 -11.46 9.34
N SER A 141 -27.66 -10.98 8.39
CA SER A 141 -28.75 -11.71 7.79
C SER A 141 -28.86 -11.47 6.27
N LYS A 142 -29.62 -12.31 5.58
CA LYS A 142 -29.89 -12.15 4.15
C LYS A 142 -30.69 -10.89 3.85
N GLU A 143 -31.63 -10.56 4.72
CA GLU A 143 -32.48 -9.37 4.61
C GLU A 143 -31.61 -8.10 4.73
N GLU A 144 -30.70 -8.06 5.69
CA GLU A 144 -29.74 -6.97 5.85
C GLU A 144 -28.80 -6.89 4.63
N LEU A 145 -28.32 -8.03 4.13
CA LEU A 145 -27.48 -8.05 2.92
C LEU A 145 -28.21 -7.47 1.72
N ALA A 146 -29.47 -7.86 1.51
CA ALA A 146 -30.29 -7.34 0.42
C ALA A 146 -30.53 -5.83 0.56
N ALA A 147 -30.79 -5.36 1.77
CA ALA A 147 -30.94 -3.92 2.06
C ALA A 147 -29.65 -3.15 1.77
N ASN A 148 -28.51 -3.66 2.20
CA ASN A 148 -27.19 -3.08 1.92
C ASN A 148 -26.91 -2.97 0.42
N ILE A 149 -27.18 -4.03 -0.34
CA ILE A 149 -27.02 -4.05 -1.80
C ILE A 149 -27.91 -2.98 -2.44
N ALA A 150 -29.18 -2.88 -2.05
CA ALA A 150 -30.08 -1.89 -2.60
C ALA A 150 -29.62 -0.44 -2.35
N VAL A 151 -29.07 -0.14 -1.17
CA VAL A 151 -28.49 1.17 -0.85
C VAL A 151 -27.26 1.46 -1.70
N ILE A 152 -26.40 0.47 -1.90
CA ILE A 152 -25.20 0.59 -2.76
C ILE A 152 -25.60 0.84 -4.21
N GLU A 153 -26.52 0.05 -4.75
CA GLU A 153 -27.01 0.20 -6.14
C GLU A 153 -27.67 1.57 -6.36
N GLU A 154 -28.48 2.03 -5.43
CA GLU A 154 -29.09 3.38 -5.48
C GLU A 154 -28.02 4.49 -5.52
N THR A 155 -26.99 4.35 -4.67
CA THR A 155 -25.86 5.29 -4.61
C THR A 155 -25.05 5.30 -5.90
N LEU A 156 -24.98 4.18 -6.60
CA LEU A 156 -24.21 4.05 -7.84
C LEU A 156 -24.97 4.55 -9.08
N LYS A 157 -26.28 4.78 -9.03
CA LYS A 157 -27.07 5.23 -10.18
C LYS A 157 -26.55 6.50 -10.89
N PRO A 158 -26.01 7.51 -10.19
CA PRO A 158 -25.47 8.71 -10.84
C PRO A 158 -24.18 8.47 -11.61
N PHE A 159 -23.49 7.32 -11.39
CA PHE A 159 -22.22 7.01 -12.00
C PHE A 159 -22.39 6.15 -13.26
N ASN A 160 -21.62 6.48 -14.31
CA ASN A 160 -21.70 5.77 -15.59
C ASN A 160 -20.87 4.47 -15.54
N THR A 161 -21.43 3.41 -15.00
CA THR A 161 -20.79 2.09 -15.05
C THR A 161 -20.76 1.56 -16.48
N TYR A 162 -19.64 0.94 -16.87
CA TYR A 162 -19.43 0.40 -18.23
C TYR A 162 -20.36 -0.76 -18.54
N ILE A 163 -20.73 -1.55 -17.52
CA ILE A 163 -21.71 -2.61 -17.55
C ILE A 163 -22.69 -2.44 -16.39
N PRO A 164 -23.90 -3.02 -16.43
CA PRO A 164 -24.83 -3.00 -15.32
C PRO A 164 -24.18 -3.53 -14.03
N VAL A 165 -24.47 -2.88 -12.90
CA VAL A 165 -24.05 -3.33 -11.58
C VAL A 165 -24.70 -4.67 -11.26
N HIS A 166 -23.91 -5.62 -10.79
CA HIS A 166 -24.39 -6.95 -10.41
C HIS A 166 -23.67 -7.44 -9.17
N PHE A 167 -24.37 -7.46 -8.04
CA PHE A 167 -23.91 -8.09 -6.81
C PHE A 167 -24.26 -9.57 -6.82
N THR A 168 -23.32 -10.42 -6.38
CA THR A 168 -23.55 -11.86 -6.19
C THR A 168 -23.15 -12.27 -4.78
N ASP A 169 -23.99 -13.08 -4.15
CA ASP A 169 -23.75 -13.75 -2.86
C ASP A 169 -23.27 -15.19 -3.02
N LYS A 170 -23.08 -15.66 -4.26
CA LYS A 170 -22.61 -17.00 -4.59
C LYS A 170 -21.10 -17.07 -4.50
N PRO A 171 -20.53 -17.91 -3.60
CA PRO A 171 -19.09 -18.04 -3.44
C PRO A 171 -18.34 -18.41 -4.72
N GLU A 172 -18.91 -19.26 -5.57
CA GLU A 172 -18.32 -19.68 -6.86
C GLU A 172 -18.24 -18.55 -7.90
N GLU A 173 -19.01 -17.48 -7.72
CA GLU A 173 -18.96 -16.29 -8.58
C GLU A 173 -18.01 -15.23 -7.99
N TYR A 174 -18.24 -14.79 -6.74
CA TYR A 174 -17.43 -13.72 -6.17
C TYR A 174 -15.97 -14.11 -5.91
N SER A 175 -15.67 -15.40 -5.67
CA SER A 175 -14.29 -15.86 -5.53
C SER A 175 -13.45 -15.59 -6.78
N LYS A 176 -14.06 -15.56 -7.97
CA LYS A 176 -13.39 -15.21 -9.22
C LYS A 176 -12.94 -13.76 -9.24
N TYR A 177 -13.75 -12.85 -8.69
CA TYR A 177 -13.38 -11.43 -8.59
C TYR A 177 -12.18 -11.24 -7.66
N TRP A 178 -12.18 -11.92 -6.52
CA TRP A 178 -11.06 -11.89 -5.59
C TRP A 178 -9.80 -12.57 -6.15
N ALA A 179 -9.96 -13.62 -6.94
CA ALA A 179 -8.84 -14.26 -7.64
C ALA A 179 -8.20 -13.31 -8.68
N ILE A 180 -8.99 -12.53 -9.41
CA ILE A 180 -8.49 -11.46 -10.30
C ILE A 180 -7.63 -10.49 -9.49
N ARG A 181 -8.14 -9.97 -8.37
CA ARG A 181 -7.43 -9.02 -7.51
C ARG A 181 -6.12 -9.57 -6.98
N SER A 182 -6.11 -10.80 -6.46
CA SER A 182 -4.92 -11.43 -5.89
C SER A 182 -3.90 -11.84 -6.94
N GLY A 183 -4.33 -12.04 -8.18
CA GLY A 183 -3.48 -12.43 -9.31
C GLY A 183 -2.63 -11.30 -9.90
N ILE A 184 -2.89 -10.02 -9.56
CA ILE A 184 -2.23 -8.87 -10.21
C ILE A 184 -0.72 -8.88 -9.96
N PHE A 185 -0.28 -8.91 -8.69
CA PHE A 185 1.15 -8.84 -8.37
C PHE A 185 1.95 -10.01 -8.96
N PRO A 186 1.53 -11.29 -8.80
CA PRO A 186 2.20 -12.42 -9.45
C PRO A 186 2.23 -12.30 -10.98
N SER A 187 1.16 -11.81 -11.60
CA SER A 187 1.07 -11.67 -13.06
C SER A 187 2.04 -10.60 -13.58
N VAL A 188 2.03 -9.41 -13.00
CA VAL A 188 2.96 -8.32 -13.36
C VAL A 188 4.41 -8.77 -13.17
N GLY A 189 4.72 -9.40 -12.03
CA GLY A 189 6.06 -9.93 -11.77
C GLY A 189 6.47 -11.02 -12.76
N GLY A 190 5.55 -11.93 -13.12
CA GLY A 190 5.81 -13.03 -14.05
C GLY A 190 5.99 -12.61 -15.50
N THR A 191 5.42 -11.48 -15.91
CA THR A 191 5.49 -10.98 -17.31
C THR A 191 6.60 -9.95 -17.54
N ARG A 192 7.27 -9.48 -16.47
CA ARG A 192 8.34 -8.49 -16.58
C ARG A 192 9.49 -8.97 -17.45
N LYS A 193 10.26 -8.02 -17.98
CA LYS A 193 11.47 -8.33 -18.77
C LYS A 193 12.55 -8.98 -17.89
N PRO A 194 13.29 -9.96 -18.39
CA PRO A 194 14.49 -10.47 -17.70
C PRO A 194 15.46 -9.33 -17.35
N GLY A 195 16.11 -9.43 -16.19
CA GLY A 195 17.03 -8.38 -15.70
C GLY A 195 16.34 -7.18 -15.04
N THR A 196 15.01 -7.23 -14.89
CA THR A 196 14.24 -6.24 -14.11
C THR A 196 13.75 -6.84 -12.79
N THR A 197 13.49 -6.00 -11.81
CA THR A 197 12.75 -6.34 -10.59
C THR A 197 11.42 -5.62 -10.58
N SER A 198 10.40 -6.23 -9.98
CA SER A 198 9.13 -5.57 -9.67
C SER A 198 9.23 -4.88 -8.33
N LEU A 199 9.02 -3.57 -8.31
CA LEU A 199 8.95 -2.77 -7.11
C LEU A 199 7.48 -2.45 -6.85
N ILE A 200 7.04 -2.69 -5.63
CA ILE A 200 5.71 -2.32 -5.17
C ILE A 200 5.85 -1.20 -4.15
N GLU A 201 5.26 -0.06 -4.46
CA GLU A 201 5.15 1.07 -3.56
C GLU A 201 3.73 1.18 -3.03
N ASP A 202 3.57 1.90 -1.92
CA ASP A 202 2.38 1.86 -1.10
C ASP A 202 2.13 3.26 -0.53
N VAL A 203 1.11 3.94 -1.03
CA VAL A 203 0.77 5.31 -0.64
C VAL A 203 -0.66 5.42 -0.17
N ALA A 204 -0.96 6.40 0.67
CA ALA A 204 -2.33 6.71 1.05
C ALA A 204 -2.65 8.20 0.93
N PHE A 205 -3.89 8.47 0.58
CA PHE A 205 -4.48 9.80 0.44
C PHE A 205 -5.76 9.90 1.29
N HIS A 206 -6.16 11.12 1.63
CA HIS A 206 -7.50 11.34 2.17
C HIS A 206 -8.52 10.96 1.11
N ILE A 207 -9.63 10.37 1.55
CA ILE A 207 -10.61 9.78 0.63
C ILE A 207 -11.21 10.80 -0.34
N GLU A 208 -11.33 12.04 0.08
CA GLU A 208 -11.85 13.14 -0.74
C GLU A 208 -10.92 13.52 -1.89
N ASP A 209 -9.62 13.33 -1.72
CA ASP A 209 -8.59 13.65 -2.72
C ASP A 209 -8.41 12.53 -3.75
N LEU A 210 -8.98 11.37 -3.49
CA LEU A 210 -8.74 10.16 -4.27
C LEU A 210 -8.88 10.33 -5.78
N PRO A 211 -9.92 11.00 -6.32
CA PRO A 211 -10.08 11.16 -7.76
C PRO A 211 -8.92 11.90 -8.42
N GLU A 212 -8.46 12.97 -7.82
CA GLU A 212 -7.38 13.78 -8.37
C GLU A 212 -6.00 13.16 -8.08
N ALA A 213 -5.79 12.68 -6.86
CA ALA A 213 -4.54 12.06 -6.45
C ALA A 213 -4.20 10.81 -7.28
N THR A 214 -5.21 9.98 -7.60
CA THR A 214 -5.01 8.79 -8.43
C THR A 214 -4.61 9.15 -9.86
N ALA A 215 -5.29 10.13 -10.45
CA ALA A 215 -4.97 10.58 -11.80
C ALA A 215 -3.59 11.23 -11.88
N ASP A 216 -3.23 12.03 -10.88
CA ASP A 216 -1.91 12.65 -10.81
C ASP A 216 -0.79 11.63 -10.64
N LEU A 217 -1.02 10.61 -9.79
CA LEU A 217 -0.07 9.51 -9.60
C LEU A 217 0.14 8.73 -10.91
N GLN A 218 -0.95 8.44 -11.63
CA GLN A 218 -0.90 7.77 -12.91
C GLN A 218 -0.09 8.56 -13.95
N GLN A 219 -0.34 9.88 -14.04
CA GLN A 219 0.40 10.77 -14.93
C GLN A 219 1.87 10.90 -14.53
N LEU A 220 2.16 10.98 -13.23
CA LEU A 220 3.52 11.07 -12.72
C LEU A 220 4.33 9.84 -13.12
N ILE A 221 3.82 8.65 -12.87
CA ILE A 221 4.47 7.38 -13.22
C ILE A 221 4.72 7.29 -14.74
N ALA A 222 3.74 7.68 -15.55
CA ALA A 222 3.87 7.69 -17.01
C ALA A 222 4.94 8.67 -17.50
N ARG A 223 5.04 9.88 -16.90
CA ARG A 223 6.09 10.86 -17.23
C ARG A 223 7.50 10.36 -17.02
N HIS A 224 7.70 9.44 -16.05
CA HIS A 224 8.97 8.78 -15.81
C HIS A 224 9.20 7.54 -16.71
N GLY A 225 8.32 7.30 -17.70
CA GLY A 225 8.47 6.25 -18.70
C GLY A 225 8.16 4.83 -18.15
N TYR A 226 7.36 4.71 -17.10
CA TYR A 226 6.88 3.42 -16.60
C TYR A 226 5.51 3.09 -17.21
N ASP A 227 5.50 2.83 -18.52
CA ASP A 227 4.27 2.62 -19.28
C ASP A 227 3.53 1.32 -18.93
N ASP A 228 4.22 0.36 -18.30
CA ASP A 228 3.68 -0.91 -17.83
C ASP A 228 3.31 -0.92 -16.34
N ALA A 229 3.45 0.21 -15.64
CA ALA A 229 3.11 0.31 -14.24
C ALA A 229 1.61 0.13 -14.00
N CYS A 230 1.27 -0.59 -12.94
CA CYS A 230 -0.11 -0.83 -12.50
C CYS A 230 -0.41 -0.07 -11.23
N ILE A 231 -1.64 0.46 -11.10
CA ILE A 231 -2.17 1.03 -9.86
C ILE A 231 -3.38 0.21 -9.43
N TYR A 232 -3.33 -0.31 -8.20
CA TYR A 232 -4.43 -1.04 -7.59
C TYR A 232 -4.38 -0.91 -6.08
N GLY A 233 -5.46 -1.25 -5.37
CA GLY A 233 -5.40 -1.28 -3.90
C GLY A 233 -6.71 -0.93 -3.22
N HIS A 234 -6.59 -0.73 -1.93
CA HIS A 234 -7.69 -0.55 -0.98
C HIS A 234 -8.29 0.86 -1.08
N ALA A 235 -9.00 1.14 -2.20
CA ALA A 235 -9.52 2.46 -2.50
C ALA A 235 -10.46 2.99 -1.41
N LEU A 236 -11.23 2.11 -0.74
CA LEU A 236 -12.10 2.50 0.37
C LEU A 236 -11.33 3.15 1.53
N GLU A 237 -10.03 2.82 1.67
CA GLU A 237 -9.14 3.36 2.70
C GLU A 237 -8.17 4.43 2.14
N GLY A 238 -8.38 4.85 0.89
CA GLY A 238 -7.49 5.82 0.23
C GLY A 238 -6.09 5.30 -0.08
N ASN A 239 -5.87 3.98 0.03
CA ASN A 239 -4.57 3.34 -0.08
C ASN A 239 -4.40 2.68 -1.44
N TYR A 240 -3.30 3.00 -2.10
CA TYR A 240 -2.91 2.40 -3.37
C TYR A 240 -1.52 1.81 -3.34
N HIS A 241 -1.43 0.68 -4.03
CA HIS A 241 -0.16 0.10 -4.45
C HIS A 241 0.08 0.46 -5.91
N PHE A 242 1.30 0.81 -6.25
CA PHE A 242 1.70 0.85 -7.64
C PHE A 242 2.92 -0.04 -7.86
N ILE A 243 2.90 -0.78 -8.97
CA ILE A 243 3.98 -1.68 -9.34
C ILE A 243 4.69 -1.10 -10.55
N ILE A 244 6.01 -0.99 -10.46
CA ILE A 244 6.89 -0.66 -11.58
C ILE A 244 7.89 -1.78 -11.80
N ASN A 245 8.25 -2.02 -13.06
CA ASN A 245 9.31 -2.94 -13.42
C ASN A 245 10.56 -2.15 -13.78
N GLN A 246 11.66 -2.36 -13.04
CA GLN A 246 12.84 -1.53 -13.11
C GLN A 246 14.11 -2.38 -13.13
N SER A 247 15.03 -2.06 -14.07
CA SER A 247 16.42 -2.47 -14.01
C SER A 247 17.25 -1.42 -13.25
N PHE A 248 18.30 -1.87 -12.59
CA PHE A 248 19.27 -1.01 -11.91
C PHE A 248 20.70 -1.28 -12.40
N SER A 249 20.83 -1.67 -13.67
CA SER A 249 22.09 -2.04 -14.27
C SER A 249 22.95 -0.85 -14.70
N THR A 250 22.35 0.34 -14.82
CA THR A 250 23.01 1.57 -15.26
C THR A 250 22.69 2.74 -14.33
N ASP A 251 23.59 3.71 -14.25
CA ASP A 251 23.39 4.95 -13.48
C ASP A 251 22.12 5.73 -13.94
N ALA A 252 21.83 5.67 -15.23
CA ALA A 252 20.64 6.32 -15.79
C ALA A 252 19.33 5.67 -15.26
N GLU A 253 19.30 4.36 -15.10
CA GLU A 253 18.16 3.63 -14.54
C GLU A 253 18.01 3.91 -13.04
N VAL A 254 19.11 3.95 -12.29
CA VAL A 254 19.09 4.33 -10.88
C VAL A 254 18.58 5.76 -10.71
N LYS A 255 19.08 6.69 -11.54
CA LYS A 255 18.65 8.10 -11.53
C LYS A 255 17.17 8.24 -11.85
N ARG A 256 16.64 7.49 -12.84
CA ARG A 256 15.21 7.50 -13.18
C ARG A 256 14.35 7.11 -11.98
N TYR A 257 14.75 6.08 -11.24
CA TYR A 257 14.06 5.64 -10.04
C TYR A 257 14.15 6.69 -8.92
N GLU A 258 15.32 7.27 -8.70
CA GLU A 258 15.50 8.36 -7.72
C GLU A 258 14.59 9.55 -8.02
N GLU A 259 14.54 9.98 -9.28
CA GLU A 259 13.68 11.08 -9.73
C GLU A 259 12.19 10.74 -9.54
N LEU A 260 11.76 9.52 -9.89
CA LEU A 260 10.39 9.06 -9.63
C LEU A 260 10.05 9.15 -8.14
N MET A 261 10.90 8.61 -7.26
CA MET A 261 10.62 8.59 -5.82
C MET A 261 10.59 9.99 -5.21
N ASN A 262 11.43 10.91 -5.69
CA ASN A 262 11.41 12.31 -5.29
C ASN A 262 10.11 13.00 -5.73
N ASP A 263 9.63 12.73 -6.94
CA ASP A 263 8.37 13.29 -7.43
C ASP A 263 7.16 12.67 -6.73
N VAL A 264 7.18 11.38 -6.44
CA VAL A 264 6.15 10.70 -5.62
C VAL A 264 6.09 11.33 -4.23
N LYS A 265 7.23 11.51 -3.58
CA LYS A 265 7.31 12.20 -2.28
C LYS A 265 6.65 13.58 -2.33
N THR A 266 6.97 14.37 -3.34
CA THR A 266 6.43 15.73 -3.52
C THR A 266 4.92 15.68 -3.78
N LEU A 267 4.47 14.78 -4.66
CA LEU A 267 3.04 14.61 -4.93
C LEU A 267 2.26 14.21 -3.68
N VAL A 268 2.73 13.17 -2.98
CA VAL A 268 2.01 12.60 -1.83
C VAL A 268 2.01 13.57 -0.66
N ILE A 269 3.15 14.19 -0.34
CA ILE A 269 3.28 15.01 0.87
C ILE A 269 2.92 16.46 0.62
N ASP A 270 3.53 17.13 -0.38
CA ASP A 270 3.38 18.57 -0.51
C ASP A 270 2.03 18.94 -1.13
N LYS A 271 1.50 18.10 -2.04
CA LYS A 271 0.22 18.38 -2.70
C LYS A 271 -0.97 17.85 -1.91
N TYR A 272 -0.89 16.62 -1.39
CA TYR A 272 -2.04 15.94 -0.79
C TYR A 272 -1.92 15.67 0.72
N ASP A 273 -0.78 15.97 1.32
CA ASP A 273 -0.49 15.66 2.74
C ASP A 273 -0.86 14.22 3.14
N GLY A 274 -0.65 13.31 2.19
CA GLY A 274 -0.91 11.88 2.33
C GLY A 274 0.17 11.12 3.12
N SER A 275 0.27 9.82 2.93
CA SER A 275 1.29 8.95 3.52
C SER A 275 2.11 8.25 2.46
N LEU A 276 3.43 8.22 2.62
CA LEU A 276 4.37 7.52 1.74
C LEU A 276 4.39 6.01 1.96
N LYS A 277 3.90 5.54 3.11
CA LYS A 277 3.66 4.12 3.41
C LYS A 277 2.36 3.97 4.16
N ALA A 278 1.40 3.32 3.52
CA ALA A 278 0.10 3.06 4.10
C ALA A 278 0.12 1.83 5.02
N GLU A 279 0.69 0.70 4.55
CA GLU A 279 0.67 -0.59 5.25
C GLU A 279 1.94 -1.46 5.08
N HIS A 280 2.78 -1.25 4.05
CA HIS A 280 3.95 -2.10 3.79
C HIS A 280 5.17 -1.83 4.68
N GLY A 281 5.07 -0.86 5.59
CA GLY A 281 6.18 -0.44 6.44
C GLY A 281 7.15 0.52 5.75
N THR A 282 7.96 1.19 6.55
CA THR A 282 8.94 2.18 6.08
C THR A 282 10.16 1.51 5.44
N GLY A 283 10.66 0.45 6.06
CA GLY A 283 11.85 -0.23 5.62
C GLY A 283 13.09 0.68 5.56
N ARG A 284 14.06 0.28 4.73
CA ARG A 284 15.20 1.13 4.34
C ARG A 284 14.82 2.08 3.21
N ASN A 285 13.88 1.65 2.36
CA ASN A 285 13.50 2.37 1.15
C ASN A 285 12.90 3.74 1.45
N MET A 286 12.01 3.84 2.45
CA MET A 286 11.36 5.10 2.84
C MET A 286 12.02 5.79 4.04
N ALA A 287 13.02 5.20 4.68
CA ALA A 287 13.72 5.81 5.80
C ALA A 287 14.22 7.25 5.53
N PRO A 288 14.78 7.59 4.35
CA PRO A 288 15.20 8.96 4.05
C PRO A 288 14.05 9.98 4.04
N PHE A 289 12.81 9.54 3.83
CA PHE A 289 11.67 10.41 3.66
C PHE A 289 10.81 10.59 4.93
N VAL A 290 11.05 9.82 5.99
CA VAL A 290 10.28 9.88 7.25
C VAL A 290 10.28 11.29 7.84
N LYS A 291 11.45 11.91 7.94
CA LYS A 291 11.57 13.30 8.43
C LYS A 291 10.84 14.30 7.54
N TYR A 292 10.84 14.09 6.23
CA TYR A 292 10.15 14.95 5.28
C TYR A 292 8.63 14.89 5.47
N GLU A 293 8.08 13.69 5.63
CA GLU A 293 6.64 13.49 5.85
C GLU A 293 6.15 14.05 7.20
N TRP A 294 6.92 13.81 8.25
CA TRP A 294 6.48 14.08 9.62
C TRP A 294 6.93 15.43 10.17
N GLY A 295 7.95 16.03 9.59
CA GLY A 295 8.63 17.21 10.11
C GLY A 295 9.56 16.91 11.29
N GLU A 296 10.34 17.91 11.67
CA GLU A 296 11.40 17.78 12.68
C GLU A 296 10.90 17.33 14.05
N LYS A 297 9.77 17.90 14.53
CA LYS A 297 9.24 17.62 15.87
C LYS A 297 8.84 16.17 16.04
N ALA A 298 8.01 15.64 15.14
CA ALA A 298 7.56 14.27 15.19
C ALA A 298 8.73 13.28 14.99
N TYR A 299 9.61 13.56 14.05
CA TYR A 299 10.79 12.73 13.79
C TYR A 299 11.70 12.61 15.03
N ARG A 300 11.94 13.72 15.76
CA ARG A 300 12.69 13.68 17.03
C ARG A 300 11.99 12.85 18.10
N MET A 301 10.67 12.88 18.19
CA MET A 301 9.93 12.02 19.13
C MET A 301 10.10 10.54 18.76
N MET A 302 10.03 10.20 17.49
CA MET A 302 10.30 8.82 16.99
C MET A 302 11.73 8.39 17.34
N GLN A 303 12.74 9.25 17.13
CA GLN A 303 14.13 8.97 17.50
C GLN A 303 14.30 8.79 19.01
N ALA A 304 13.61 9.58 19.83
CA ALA A 304 13.62 9.45 21.29
C ALA A 304 13.04 8.09 21.72
N VAL A 305 11.96 7.64 21.07
CA VAL A 305 11.40 6.28 21.28
C VAL A 305 12.43 5.21 20.89
N LYS A 306 13.02 5.31 19.72
CA LYS A 306 14.06 4.35 19.27
C LYS A 306 15.22 4.28 20.27
N THR A 307 15.77 5.43 20.69
CA THR A 307 16.89 5.51 21.65
C THR A 307 16.50 4.95 23.02
N LEU A 308 15.25 5.12 23.43
CA LEU A 308 14.76 4.58 24.70
C LEU A 308 14.77 3.05 24.73
N PHE A 309 14.34 2.41 23.62
CA PHE A 309 14.26 0.96 23.52
C PHE A 309 15.58 0.31 23.10
N ASP A 310 16.34 0.98 22.25
CA ASP A 310 17.59 0.45 21.66
C ASP A 310 18.70 1.53 21.66
N PRO A 311 19.26 1.85 22.84
CA PRO A 311 20.29 2.88 22.96
C PRO A 311 21.59 2.54 22.23
N LEU A 312 21.84 1.29 21.91
CA LEU A 312 23.04 0.82 21.18
C LEU A 312 22.80 0.65 19.68
N ASN A 313 21.57 0.91 19.20
CA ASN A 313 21.17 0.76 17.81
C ASN A 313 21.52 -0.62 17.22
N ILE A 314 21.20 -1.69 17.94
CA ILE A 314 21.45 -3.09 17.56
C ILE A 314 20.25 -3.67 16.79
N LEU A 315 19.03 -3.22 17.16
CA LEU A 315 17.79 -3.75 16.62
C LEU A 315 17.50 -3.15 15.24
N ASN A 316 17.63 -3.96 14.20
CA ASN A 316 17.36 -3.65 12.80
C ASN A 316 17.88 -2.26 12.35
N PRO A 317 19.18 -2.01 12.43
CA PRO A 317 19.76 -0.69 12.16
C PRO A 317 19.57 -0.28 10.70
N GLY A 318 19.26 1.01 10.48
CA GLY A 318 19.02 1.60 9.16
C GLY A 318 17.61 1.39 8.59
N VAL A 319 16.73 0.69 9.31
CA VAL A 319 15.30 0.58 9.03
C VAL A 319 14.56 1.66 9.81
N ILE A 320 13.60 2.32 9.21
CA ILE A 320 12.86 3.51 9.71
C ILE A 320 13.78 4.74 9.88
N PHE A 321 14.96 4.55 10.46
CA PHE A 321 15.94 5.61 10.70
C PHE A 321 17.23 5.30 9.95
N ASN A 322 17.63 6.19 9.03
CA ASN A 322 18.85 6.03 8.26
C ASN A 322 19.49 7.41 8.02
N ASP A 323 20.76 7.54 8.32
CA ASP A 323 21.51 8.78 8.14
C ASP A 323 21.94 8.99 6.68
N ASP A 324 21.93 7.94 5.84
CA ASP A 324 22.21 8.05 4.42
C ASP A 324 20.94 8.43 3.64
N PRO A 325 20.84 9.66 3.13
CA PRO A 325 19.68 10.13 2.40
C PRO A 325 19.47 9.40 1.06
N GLN A 326 20.46 8.65 0.61
CA GLN A 326 20.45 7.88 -0.63
C GLN A 326 20.41 6.37 -0.40
N CYS A 327 20.11 5.90 0.81
CA CYS A 327 20.12 4.46 1.09
C CYS A 327 19.12 3.67 0.22
N HIS A 328 18.07 4.31 -0.28
CA HIS A 328 17.04 3.72 -1.16
C HIS A 328 17.53 3.48 -2.61
N ILE A 329 18.62 4.10 -3.01
CA ILE A 329 19.21 3.97 -4.36
C ILE A 329 20.60 3.33 -4.34
N LYS A 330 20.99 2.71 -3.23
CA LYS A 330 22.29 2.05 -3.06
C LYS A 330 22.08 0.59 -2.67
N ASN A 331 23.11 -0.21 -2.92
CA ASN A 331 23.19 -1.62 -2.49
C ASN A 331 21.99 -2.44 -2.98
N PHE A 332 21.57 -2.21 -4.21
CA PHE A 332 20.55 -3.05 -4.83
C PHE A 332 20.98 -4.50 -4.83
N LYS A 333 20.03 -5.41 -4.51
CA LYS A 333 20.27 -6.83 -4.61
C LYS A 333 20.57 -7.17 -6.08
N PRO A 334 21.75 -7.75 -6.39
CA PRO A 334 21.99 -8.23 -7.74
C PRO A 334 20.95 -9.34 -8.03
N LEU A 335 20.19 -9.17 -9.10
CA LEU A 335 19.28 -10.21 -9.55
C LEU A 335 20.12 -11.45 -9.88
N PRO A 336 19.72 -12.64 -9.39
CA PRO A 336 20.37 -13.87 -9.76
C PRO A 336 20.05 -14.15 -11.22
N LEU A 337 20.87 -13.67 -12.14
CA LEU A 337 20.92 -14.16 -13.50
C LEU A 337 21.55 -15.55 -13.44
N LEU A 338 20.76 -16.58 -13.14
CA LEU A 338 21.25 -17.96 -12.99
C LEU A 338 21.92 -18.49 -14.26
N GLY A 339 21.79 -17.80 -15.40
CA GLY A 339 22.47 -18.10 -16.65
C GLY A 339 23.74 -17.31 -16.96
N SER A 340 24.00 -16.17 -16.29
CA SER A 340 25.05 -15.23 -16.69
C SER A 340 26.04 -14.84 -15.61
N SER A 341 25.81 -15.15 -14.34
CA SER A 341 26.55 -14.57 -13.21
C SER A 341 28.01 -14.98 -13.06
N HIS A 342 28.54 -15.90 -13.88
CA HIS A 342 29.97 -16.29 -13.83
C HIS A 342 30.61 -16.60 -15.20
N ARG A 343 30.01 -16.14 -16.30
CA ARG A 343 30.68 -16.30 -17.60
C ARG A 343 30.82 -14.94 -18.27
N GLN A 344 32.08 -14.49 -18.41
CA GLN A 344 32.41 -13.59 -19.50
C GLN A 344 31.81 -14.13 -20.80
N PRO A 345 31.32 -13.30 -21.72
CA PRO A 345 30.77 -13.78 -22.97
C PRO A 345 31.83 -14.56 -23.69
N ALA A 346 31.79 -15.87 -23.54
CA ALA A 346 32.54 -16.75 -24.44
C ALA A 346 31.72 -16.73 -25.74
N GLU A 347 32.23 -15.98 -26.69
CA GLU A 347 31.82 -16.09 -28.09
C GLU A 347 31.77 -17.59 -28.44
N ASN A 348 30.60 -18.11 -28.78
CA ASN A 348 30.35 -19.46 -29.26
C ASN A 348 29.92 -20.58 -28.28
N ASN A 349 29.02 -20.39 -27.35
CA ASN A 349 28.41 -21.55 -26.68
C ASN A 349 26.89 -21.56 -26.75
N LYS A 350 26.36 -22.39 -27.71
CA LYS A 350 24.93 -22.57 -28.02
C LYS A 350 24.17 -23.49 -27.03
N SER A 351 24.68 -23.75 -25.83
CA SER A 351 24.10 -24.77 -24.92
C SER A 351 23.91 -24.33 -23.48
N THR A 352 23.60 -23.07 -23.21
CA THR A 352 23.04 -22.68 -21.90
C THR A 352 21.54 -22.99 -21.92
N PRO A 353 21.01 -23.78 -20.97
CA PRO A 353 19.56 -23.96 -20.89
C PRO A 353 18.90 -22.59 -20.68
N ASP A 354 17.80 -22.36 -21.39
CA ASP A 354 16.92 -21.21 -21.18
C ASP A 354 16.24 -21.39 -19.81
N ILE A 355 16.78 -20.70 -18.81
CA ILE A 355 16.23 -20.65 -17.45
C ILE A 355 15.37 -19.39 -17.24
N GLY A 356 14.96 -18.76 -18.34
CA GLY A 356 14.19 -17.53 -18.35
C GLY A 356 13.02 -17.46 -17.36
N PRO A 357 12.27 -18.55 -17.10
CA PRO A 357 11.25 -18.56 -16.04
C PRO A 357 11.81 -18.34 -14.62
N ILE A 358 12.99 -18.87 -14.32
CA ILE A 358 13.63 -18.73 -13.00
C ILE A 358 14.15 -17.31 -12.80
N ASP A 359 14.68 -16.69 -13.87
CA ASP A 359 15.14 -15.29 -13.85
C ASP A 359 14.01 -14.29 -13.58
N LYS A 360 12.76 -14.73 -13.74
CA LYS A 360 11.54 -13.94 -13.43
C LYS A 360 11.03 -14.14 -12.01
N CYS A 361 11.76 -14.83 -11.15
CA CYS A 361 11.39 -15.00 -9.74
C CYS A 361 11.27 -13.65 -9.05
N ILE A 362 10.12 -13.39 -8.42
CA ILE A 362 9.84 -12.18 -7.62
C ILE A 362 9.97 -12.44 -6.11
N GLU A 363 10.46 -13.64 -5.75
CA GLU A 363 10.65 -14.06 -4.35
C GLU A 363 9.34 -14.03 -3.50
N CYS A 364 8.18 -14.22 -4.15
CA CYS A 364 6.88 -14.21 -3.47
C CYS A 364 6.60 -15.45 -2.61
N GLY A 365 7.43 -16.50 -2.68
CA GLY A 365 7.27 -17.74 -1.92
C GLY A 365 6.18 -18.71 -2.41
N PHE A 366 5.35 -18.33 -3.39
CA PHE A 366 4.22 -19.18 -3.83
C PHE A 366 4.61 -20.54 -4.41
N CYS A 367 5.86 -20.72 -4.82
CA CYS A 367 6.36 -22.02 -5.31
C CYS A 367 6.86 -22.93 -4.18
N GLU A 368 6.90 -22.46 -2.94
CA GLU A 368 7.38 -23.21 -1.77
C GLU A 368 6.23 -23.79 -0.93
N VAL A 369 4.97 -23.54 -1.31
CA VAL A 369 3.75 -23.93 -0.59
C VAL A 369 3.13 -25.18 -1.21
#